data_b2a5e6afe952d5c25cd69e62cc77d3a1
#
_entry.id   b2a5e6afe952d5c25cd69e62cc77d3a1
#
_cell.length_a   1.000
_cell.length_b   1.000
_cell.length_c   1.000
_cell.angle_alpha   90.00
_cell.angle_beta   90.00
_cell.angle_gamma   90.00
#
_symmetry.space_group_name_H-M   'P 1'
#
loop_
_entity.id
_entity.type
_entity.pdbx_description
1 polymer ?
#
loop_
_entity_poly.entity_id
_entity_poly.type
_entity_poly.pdbx_seq_one_letter_code
_entity_poly.pdbx_strand_id
1 'polypeptide(L)'
;MYKRQVRESVAAHRISDVKLGAFLSGGVDSSYITACLMPDETFSVGFASPDGTHKFDETTEAGELSQKLGIKNYREMLTKEQCLDAFADIQYHMDEPQSNPSSVPLYFLCQLARQHVTVVLSGEGADEIYAGYEWYADTPLMQKYKHIPAPLRHLASDASQHLPYFKGHDFIIKGSGRPEDWFIGQAHVFEEKDAYDILRPKYRVGPTAREVAAPIYDRVKDLSELEKKQYLDLNLWLPGDILLKADKMSMAHSLELRVPYLDREVLREAQTYPDSYKLRGDTKAVLRTAANKTLPDAWANRTKKGFPVPIAKWLEDPAFSAKVRKSFMSDVAAEYFDQDKLVAMLADPKHERRKIWTAYTFLTWHEQFFEKFDA
;
A
#
# COMPACT_ATOMS: atom_id res chain seq x y z
N MET A 1 -2.13 -19.67 -20.39
CA MET A 1 -3.33 -18.86 -20.24
C MET A 1 -2.98 -17.51 -19.63
N TYR A 2 -2.61 -17.41 -18.35
CA TYR A 2 -2.31 -16.15 -17.62
C TYR A 2 -1.33 -15.19 -18.30
N LYS A 3 -0.35 -15.70 -19.02
CA LYS A 3 0.63 -14.92 -19.78
C LYS A 3 0.00 -14.15 -20.95
N ARG A 4 -1.08 -14.65 -21.48
CA ARG A 4 -1.79 -14.05 -22.61
C ARG A 4 -2.63 -12.87 -22.17
N GLN A 5 -3.44 -13.02 -21.11
CA GLN A 5 -4.35 -11.97 -20.63
C GLN A 5 -3.60 -10.69 -20.21
N VAL A 6 -2.53 -10.81 -19.42
CA VAL A 6 -1.73 -9.63 -19.06
C VAL A 6 -1.12 -8.95 -20.29
N ARG A 7 -0.62 -9.72 -21.28
CA ARG A 7 -0.08 -9.14 -22.50
C ARG A 7 -1.13 -8.47 -23.37
N GLU A 8 -2.31 -9.10 -23.50
CA GLU A 8 -3.44 -8.53 -24.24
C GLU A 8 -3.94 -7.26 -23.56
N SER A 9 -4.02 -7.26 -22.23
CA SER A 9 -4.37 -6.07 -21.46
C SER A 9 -3.33 -4.95 -21.65
N VAL A 10 -2.03 -5.24 -21.54
CA VAL A 10 -0.98 -4.24 -21.80
C VAL A 10 -1.09 -3.69 -23.21
N ALA A 11 -1.36 -4.55 -24.21
CA ALA A 11 -1.53 -4.12 -25.61
C ALA A 11 -2.77 -3.21 -25.77
N ALA A 12 -3.87 -3.48 -25.07
CA ALA A 12 -5.05 -2.63 -25.06
C ALA A 12 -4.79 -1.28 -24.39
N HIS A 13 -4.06 -1.28 -23.27
CA HIS A 13 -3.67 -0.07 -22.55
C HIS A 13 -2.57 0.75 -23.26
N ARG A 14 -1.93 0.19 -24.30
CA ARG A 14 -0.95 0.89 -25.13
C ARG A 14 -1.57 1.86 -26.14
N ILE A 15 -2.88 1.71 -26.42
CA ILE A 15 -3.57 2.57 -27.41
C ILE A 15 -3.56 4.01 -26.92
N SER A 16 -2.85 4.90 -27.64
CA SER A 16 -2.66 6.29 -27.28
C SER A 16 -2.20 7.10 -28.50
N ASP A 17 -2.70 8.32 -28.61
CA ASP A 17 -2.27 9.30 -29.61
C ASP A 17 -1.07 10.15 -29.09
N VAL A 18 -0.68 9.96 -27.84
CA VAL A 18 0.41 10.67 -27.19
C VAL A 18 1.47 9.68 -26.69
N LYS A 19 2.67 10.20 -26.44
CA LYS A 19 3.78 9.43 -25.91
C LYS A 19 3.42 8.83 -24.54
N LEU A 20 3.73 7.58 -24.37
CA LEU A 20 3.50 6.86 -23.12
C LEU A 20 4.77 6.20 -22.58
N GLY A 21 4.83 6.06 -21.26
CA GLY A 21 5.91 5.42 -20.54
C GLY A 21 5.43 4.37 -19.54
N ALA A 22 6.32 3.95 -18.66
CA ALA A 22 5.96 3.06 -17.55
C ALA A 22 6.68 3.45 -16.26
N PHE A 23 5.99 3.30 -15.13
CA PHE A 23 6.62 3.31 -13.82
C PHE A 23 7.38 2.01 -13.59
N LEU A 24 8.60 2.12 -13.10
CA LEU A 24 9.47 0.97 -12.89
C LEU A 24 10.17 1.05 -11.53
N SER A 25 9.84 0.11 -10.63
CA SER A 25 10.46 -0.01 -9.30
C SER A 25 11.51 -1.15 -9.24
N GLY A 26 11.62 -1.95 -10.29
CA GLY A 26 12.42 -3.19 -10.28
C GLY A 26 11.74 -4.37 -9.57
N GLY A 27 10.55 -4.19 -8.98
CA GLY A 27 9.69 -5.28 -8.52
C GLY A 27 9.07 -6.05 -9.69
N VAL A 28 8.62 -7.31 -9.45
CA VAL A 28 8.10 -8.17 -10.52
C VAL A 28 6.92 -7.53 -11.28
N ASP A 29 6.04 -6.80 -10.59
CA ASP A 29 4.81 -6.24 -11.16
C ASP A 29 5.10 -5.21 -12.24
N SER A 30 5.80 -4.14 -11.85
CA SER A 30 6.20 -3.06 -12.76
C SER A 30 7.16 -3.56 -13.85
N SER A 31 8.07 -4.45 -13.49
CA SER A 31 9.02 -5.05 -14.43
C SER A 31 8.33 -5.86 -15.53
N TYR A 32 7.31 -6.65 -15.17
CA TYR A 32 6.59 -7.47 -16.14
C TYR A 32 5.71 -6.62 -17.08
N ILE A 33 5.03 -5.59 -16.54
CA ILE A 33 4.31 -4.60 -17.37
C ILE A 33 5.28 -3.91 -18.33
N THR A 34 6.43 -3.42 -17.85
CA THR A 34 7.46 -2.75 -18.67
C THR A 34 7.97 -3.68 -19.78
N ALA A 35 8.28 -4.93 -19.47
CA ALA A 35 8.76 -5.90 -20.45
C ALA A 35 7.68 -6.34 -21.46
N CYS A 36 6.40 -6.28 -21.11
CA CYS A 36 5.31 -6.52 -22.05
C CYS A 36 5.00 -5.32 -22.94
N LEU A 37 5.12 -4.12 -22.38
CA LEU A 37 4.85 -2.86 -23.06
C LEU A 37 5.99 -2.44 -24.01
N MET A 38 7.25 -2.63 -23.55
CA MET A 38 8.45 -2.09 -24.19
C MET A 38 8.30 -0.60 -24.55
N PRO A 39 8.08 0.28 -23.55
CA PRO A 39 7.94 1.71 -23.78
C PRO A 39 9.27 2.34 -24.16
N ASP A 40 9.25 3.55 -24.70
CA ASP A 40 10.48 4.31 -24.99
C ASP A 40 11.18 4.76 -23.70
N GLU A 41 10.40 5.00 -22.64
CA GLU A 41 10.88 5.59 -21.39
C GLU A 41 10.23 4.95 -20.16
N THR A 42 11.03 4.87 -19.10
CA THR A 42 10.59 4.43 -17.76
C THR A 42 11.00 5.44 -16.70
N PHE A 43 10.28 5.47 -15.60
CA PHE A 43 10.44 6.44 -14.51
C PHE A 43 10.55 5.73 -13.18
N SER A 44 11.48 6.19 -12.34
CA SER A 44 11.75 5.62 -11.02
C SER A 44 12.13 6.71 -10.03
N VAL A 45 11.66 6.60 -8.78
CA VAL A 45 12.12 7.45 -7.68
C VAL A 45 12.58 6.59 -6.51
N GLY A 46 13.52 7.10 -5.75
CA GLY A 46 14.04 6.50 -4.53
C GLY A 46 14.32 7.56 -3.48
N PHE A 47 14.67 7.16 -2.27
CA PHE A 47 15.04 8.09 -1.22
C PHE A 47 16.55 8.11 -1.01
N ALA A 48 17.12 9.30 -1.00
CA ALA A 48 18.50 9.51 -0.62
C ALA A 48 18.71 9.09 0.85
N SER A 49 19.63 8.18 1.08
CA SER A 49 19.96 7.69 2.42
C SER A 49 21.28 8.34 2.88
N PRO A 50 21.28 9.19 3.92
CA PRO A 50 22.52 9.85 4.39
C PRO A 50 23.60 8.86 4.83
N ASP A 51 23.20 7.66 5.23
CA ASP A 51 24.09 6.57 5.67
C ASP A 51 24.61 5.69 4.51
N GLY A 52 24.30 6.06 3.26
CA GLY A 52 24.69 5.29 2.06
C GLY A 52 24.03 3.92 1.93
N THR A 53 23.02 3.62 2.76
CA THR A 53 22.27 2.36 2.62
C THR A 53 21.28 2.46 1.46
N HIS A 54 21.16 1.40 0.66
CA HIS A 54 20.19 1.30 -0.45
C HIS A 54 18.83 0.72 -0.02
N LYS A 55 18.49 0.83 1.29
CA LYS A 55 17.27 0.20 1.83
C LYS A 55 16.00 0.78 1.22
N PHE A 56 16.01 2.07 0.91
CA PHE A 56 14.88 2.83 0.37
C PHE A 56 15.10 3.25 -1.09
N ASP A 57 16.08 2.65 -1.75
CA ASP A 57 16.40 2.86 -3.16
C ASP A 57 16.09 1.60 -3.97
N GLU A 58 15.14 1.71 -4.88
CA GLU A 58 14.82 0.69 -5.90
C GLU A 58 15.21 1.17 -7.30
N THR A 59 15.75 2.39 -7.42
CA THR A 59 16.08 2.98 -8.73
C THR A 59 17.25 2.30 -9.39
N THR A 60 18.16 1.71 -8.63
CA THR A 60 19.31 0.98 -9.15
C THR A 60 18.86 -0.24 -9.95
N GLU A 61 18.02 -1.08 -9.38
CA GLU A 61 17.51 -2.29 -10.04
C GLU A 61 16.56 -1.96 -11.19
N ALA A 62 15.79 -0.88 -11.08
CA ALA A 62 14.99 -0.38 -12.19
C ALA A 62 15.86 0.07 -13.38
N GLY A 63 16.94 0.81 -13.10
CA GLY A 63 17.91 1.24 -14.11
C GLY A 63 18.64 0.07 -14.80
N GLU A 64 19.05 -0.93 -14.04
CA GLU A 64 19.68 -2.14 -14.60
C GLU A 64 18.73 -2.92 -15.52
N LEU A 65 17.46 -3.06 -15.12
CA LEU A 65 16.47 -3.71 -15.98
C LEU A 65 16.21 -2.91 -17.25
N SER A 66 16.04 -1.60 -17.13
CA SER A 66 15.86 -0.73 -18.29
C SER A 66 17.01 -0.82 -19.27
N GLN A 67 18.26 -0.82 -18.77
CA GLN A 67 19.45 -1.02 -19.60
C GLN A 67 19.43 -2.36 -20.35
N LYS A 68 19.05 -3.45 -19.63
CA LYS A 68 18.94 -4.78 -20.24
C LYS A 68 17.84 -4.87 -21.32
N LEU A 69 16.77 -4.11 -21.15
CA LEU A 69 15.66 -4.03 -22.11
C LEU A 69 15.91 -3.01 -23.24
N GLY A 70 16.97 -2.23 -23.17
CA GLY A 70 17.27 -1.15 -24.14
C GLY A 70 16.34 0.04 -24.02
N ILE A 71 15.74 0.28 -22.83
CA ILE A 71 14.78 1.34 -22.55
C ILE A 71 15.46 2.45 -21.76
N LYS A 72 15.17 3.71 -22.09
CA LYS A 72 15.68 4.85 -21.33
C LYS A 72 14.97 4.95 -19.97
N ASN A 73 15.75 5.06 -18.87
CA ASN A 73 15.21 5.23 -17.53
C ASN A 73 15.57 6.59 -16.95
N TYR A 74 14.56 7.34 -16.52
CA TYR A 74 14.72 8.57 -15.74
C TYR A 74 14.57 8.24 -14.26
N ARG A 75 15.51 8.73 -13.45
CA ARG A 75 15.58 8.44 -12.02
C ARG A 75 15.74 9.72 -11.21
N GLU A 76 15.04 9.81 -10.11
CA GLU A 76 15.19 10.90 -9.15
C GLU A 76 15.37 10.34 -7.73
N MET A 77 16.32 10.92 -6.99
CA MET A 77 16.57 10.59 -5.59
C MET A 77 16.02 11.72 -4.72
N LEU A 78 14.95 11.41 -3.99
CA LEU A 78 14.23 12.37 -3.15
C LEU A 78 14.96 12.61 -1.84
N THR A 79 15.06 13.87 -1.44
CA THR A 79 15.51 14.24 -0.11
C THR A 79 14.32 14.33 0.86
N LYS A 80 14.61 14.24 2.15
CA LYS A 80 13.63 14.44 3.21
C LYS A 80 12.96 15.82 3.09
N GLU A 81 13.76 16.85 2.85
CA GLU A 81 13.33 18.24 2.74
C GLU A 81 12.32 18.41 1.62
N GLN A 82 12.63 17.94 0.39
CA GLN A 82 11.69 17.97 -0.73
C GLN A 82 10.35 17.31 -0.37
N CYS A 83 10.40 16.12 0.27
CA CYS A 83 9.19 15.38 0.63
C CYS A 83 8.34 16.12 1.68
N LEU A 84 8.98 16.72 2.68
CA LEU A 84 8.27 17.42 3.76
C LEU A 84 7.74 18.80 3.32
N ASP A 85 8.43 19.47 2.40
CA ASP A 85 7.99 20.75 1.84
C ASP A 85 6.77 20.57 0.93
N ALA A 86 6.73 19.48 0.13
CA ALA A 86 5.59 19.15 -0.73
C ALA A 86 4.41 18.51 0.02
N PHE A 87 4.56 18.15 1.31
CA PHE A 87 3.55 17.34 1.99
C PHE A 87 2.19 18.01 2.11
N ALA A 88 2.15 19.32 2.31
CA ALA A 88 0.91 20.10 2.36
C ALA A 88 0.17 20.06 1.00
N ASP A 89 0.88 20.27 -0.10
CA ASP A 89 0.32 20.20 -1.46
C ASP A 89 -0.18 18.80 -1.79
N ILE A 90 0.57 17.77 -1.36
CA ILE A 90 0.15 16.37 -1.50
C ILE A 90 -1.19 16.14 -0.79
N GLN A 91 -1.35 16.62 0.46
CA GLN A 91 -2.59 16.47 1.20
C GLN A 91 -3.74 17.28 0.58
N TYR A 92 -3.46 18.46 0.01
CA TYR A 92 -4.45 19.22 -0.75
C TYR A 92 -4.97 18.42 -1.96
N HIS A 93 -4.08 17.84 -2.76
CA HIS A 93 -4.47 17.03 -3.92
C HIS A 93 -5.14 15.70 -3.58
N MET A 94 -4.97 15.20 -2.36
CA MET A 94 -5.64 13.97 -1.92
C MET A 94 -7.14 14.16 -1.64
N ASP A 95 -7.62 15.38 -1.43
CA ASP A 95 -8.99 15.76 -1.05
C ASP A 95 -9.43 15.23 0.33
N GLU A 96 -8.93 14.13 0.78
CA GLU A 96 -9.22 13.50 2.07
C GLU A 96 -7.94 13.09 2.81
N PRO A 97 -7.95 12.96 4.15
CA PRO A 97 -6.74 12.74 4.94
C PRO A 97 -6.22 11.29 4.84
N GLN A 98 -5.87 10.87 3.63
CA GLN A 98 -5.33 9.54 3.39
C GLN A 98 -3.88 9.46 3.85
N SER A 99 -3.62 8.57 4.82
CA SER A 99 -2.32 8.47 5.49
C SER A 99 -1.34 7.45 4.89
N ASN A 100 -1.59 6.93 3.69
CA ASN A 100 -0.63 6.06 3.03
C ASN A 100 0.61 6.86 2.62
N PRO A 101 1.78 6.62 3.23
CA PRO A 101 2.95 7.45 2.99
C PRO A 101 3.51 7.33 1.56
N SER A 102 3.13 6.29 0.82
CA SER A 102 3.57 6.11 -0.57
C SER A 102 2.97 7.15 -1.54
N SER A 103 2.01 7.97 -1.10
CA SER A 103 1.56 9.14 -1.85
C SER A 103 2.70 10.12 -2.12
N VAL A 104 3.62 10.29 -1.16
CA VAL A 104 4.76 11.21 -1.27
C VAL A 104 5.67 10.85 -2.46
N PRO A 105 6.32 9.67 -2.50
CA PRO A 105 7.16 9.33 -3.65
C PRO A 105 6.37 9.20 -4.95
N LEU A 106 5.09 8.82 -4.91
CA LEU A 106 4.26 8.75 -6.12
C LEU A 106 3.99 10.13 -6.72
N TYR A 107 3.79 11.17 -5.90
CA TYR A 107 3.67 12.55 -6.34
C TYR A 107 4.88 12.98 -7.18
N PHE A 108 6.10 12.77 -6.66
CA PHE A 108 7.33 13.11 -7.38
C PHE A 108 7.56 12.22 -8.60
N LEU A 109 7.20 10.94 -8.53
CA LEU A 109 7.28 10.04 -9.68
C LEU A 109 6.38 10.53 -10.84
N CYS A 110 5.17 10.98 -10.53
CA CYS A 110 4.26 11.57 -11.51
C CYS A 110 4.80 12.90 -12.05
N GLN A 111 5.36 13.76 -11.19
CA GLN A 111 6.01 15.01 -11.58
C GLN A 111 7.16 14.77 -12.55
N LEU A 112 8.03 13.80 -12.26
CA LEU A 112 9.14 13.40 -13.14
C LEU A 112 8.62 12.88 -14.48
N ALA A 113 7.65 11.96 -14.46
CA ALA A 113 7.13 11.35 -15.68
C ALA A 113 6.45 12.38 -16.60
N ARG A 114 5.71 13.33 -16.01
CA ARG A 114 4.98 14.36 -16.77
C ARG A 114 5.89 15.27 -17.60
N GLN A 115 7.15 15.41 -17.23
CA GLN A 115 8.14 16.16 -18.03
C GLN A 115 8.44 15.50 -19.39
N HIS A 116 8.11 14.22 -19.55
CA HIS A 116 8.49 13.41 -20.70
C HIS A 116 7.32 12.79 -21.44
N VAL A 117 6.26 12.39 -20.72
CA VAL A 117 5.11 11.68 -21.26
C VAL A 117 3.80 12.22 -20.68
N THR A 118 2.68 11.86 -21.32
CA THR A 118 1.33 12.24 -20.84
C THR A 118 0.59 11.03 -20.28
N VAL A 119 1.00 9.81 -20.65
CA VAL A 119 0.40 8.55 -20.22
C VAL A 119 1.48 7.64 -19.66
N VAL A 120 1.19 6.97 -18.54
CA VAL A 120 2.07 5.93 -17.96
C VAL A 120 1.28 4.68 -17.61
N LEU A 121 1.94 3.51 -17.72
CA LEU A 121 1.43 2.26 -17.20
C LEU A 121 2.11 1.94 -15.87
N SER A 122 1.30 1.43 -14.92
CA SER A 122 1.73 1.04 -13.57
C SER A 122 1.47 -0.44 -13.30
N GLY A 123 2.18 -1.00 -12.32
CA GLY A 123 2.02 -2.38 -11.86
C GLY A 123 1.00 -2.55 -10.72
N GLU A 124 0.21 -1.55 -10.40
CA GLU A 124 -0.76 -1.58 -9.30
C GLU A 124 -1.88 -2.60 -9.55
N GLY A 125 -2.46 -3.13 -8.47
CA GLY A 125 -3.49 -4.18 -8.51
C GLY A 125 -2.95 -5.61 -8.57
N ALA A 126 -1.67 -5.81 -8.90
CA ALA A 126 -1.08 -7.14 -8.99
C ALA A 126 -1.05 -7.88 -7.63
N ASP A 127 -0.84 -7.15 -6.55
CA ASP A 127 -0.81 -7.72 -5.20
C ASP A 127 -2.16 -8.28 -4.79
N GLU A 128 -3.22 -7.55 -5.05
CA GLU A 128 -4.59 -7.90 -4.68
C GLU A 128 -5.09 -9.11 -5.47
N ILE A 129 -4.81 -9.16 -6.78
CA ILE A 129 -5.35 -10.23 -7.62
C ILE A 129 -4.50 -11.50 -7.64
N TYR A 130 -3.17 -11.40 -7.44
CA TYR A 130 -2.24 -12.54 -7.46
C TYR A 130 -1.70 -12.92 -6.08
N ALA A 131 -2.33 -12.49 -5.01
CA ALA A 131 -1.94 -12.76 -3.62
C ALA A 131 -0.49 -12.36 -3.32
N GLY A 132 -0.17 -11.08 -3.54
CA GLY A 132 1.19 -10.55 -3.41
C GLY A 132 1.58 -10.08 -2.01
N TYR A 133 0.63 -9.86 -1.13
CA TYR A 133 0.90 -9.41 0.22
C TYR A 133 1.27 -10.55 1.17
N GLU A 134 2.22 -10.32 2.06
CA GLU A 134 2.69 -11.33 3.02
C GLU A 134 1.57 -11.86 3.93
N TRP A 135 0.57 -11.04 4.27
CA TRP A 135 -0.55 -11.45 5.11
C TRP A 135 -1.58 -12.36 4.41
N TYR A 136 -1.46 -12.55 3.11
CA TYR A 136 -2.24 -13.56 2.39
C TYR A 136 -1.72 -14.97 2.63
N ALA A 137 -0.43 -15.11 2.90
CA ALA A 137 0.21 -16.39 3.17
C ALA A 137 0.28 -16.70 4.67
N ASP A 138 0.09 -17.97 5.02
CA ASP A 138 0.29 -18.44 6.37
C ASP A 138 1.79 -18.71 6.65
N THR A 139 2.25 -18.27 7.81
CA THR A 139 3.58 -18.67 8.29
C THR A 139 3.66 -20.19 8.52
N PRO A 140 4.85 -20.81 8.49
CA PRO A 140 4.98 -22.25 8.75
C PRO A 140 4.38 -22.70 10.08
N LEU A 141 4.42 -21.84 11.10
CA LEU A 141 3.79 -22.12 12.39
C LEU A 141 2.26 -22.08 12.28
N MET A 142 1.70 -21.11 11.56
CA MET A 142 0.27 -21.00 11.32
C MET A 142 -0.26 -22.21 10.51
N GLN A 143 0.49 -22.67 9.52
CA GLN A 143 0.14 -23.86 8.75
C GLN A 143 0.05 -25.09 9.68
N LYS A 144 0.99 -25.27 10.60
CA LYS A 144 0.94 -26.35 11.60
C LYS A 144 -0.26 -26.22 12.52
N TYR A 145 -0.57 -25.01 13.01
CA TYR A 145 -1.74 -24.76 13.85
C TYR A 145 -3.05 -25.09 13.14
N LYS A 146 -3.15 -24.81 11.85
CA LYS A 146 -4.31 -25.11 11.02
C LYS A 146 -4.57 -26.63 10.78
N HIS A 147 -3.68 -27.53 11.20
CA HIS A 147 -3.99 -28.97 11.26
C HIS A 147 -4.95 -29.30 12.40
N ILE A 148 -5.10 -28.44 13.41
CA ILE A 148 -6.14 -28.60 14.44
C ILE A 148 -7.50 -28.43 13.77
N PRO A 149 -8.49 -29.32 14.07
CA PRO A 149 -9.82 -29.21 13.49
C PRO A 149 -10.46 -27.82 13.68
N ALA A 150 -11.10 -27.29 12.63
CA ALA A 150 -11.66 -25.95 12.60
C ALA A 150 -12.59 -25.62 13.79
N PRO A 151 -13.49 -26.54 14.23
CA PRO A 151 -14.36 -26.25 15.39
C PRO A 151 -13.59 -25.94 16.69
N LEU A 152 -12.45 -26.62 16.91
CA LEU A 152 -11.60 -26.36 18.07
C LEU A 152 -10.87 -25.02 17.97
N ARG A 153 -10.40 -24.66 16.77
CA ARG A 153 -9.76 -23.38 16.51
C ARG A 153 -10.76 -22.22 16.65
N HIS A 154 -11.99 -22.42 16.18
CA HIS A 154 -13.06 -21.43 16.35
C HIS A 154 -13.37 -21.22 17.83
N LEU A 155 -13.54 -22.29 18.60
CA LEU A 155 -13.79 -22.20 20.04
C LEU A 155 -12.63 -21.48 20.76
N ALA A 156 -11.39 -21.78 20.42
CA ALA A 156 -10.22 -21.12 20.99
C ALA A 156 -10.18 -19.61 20.64
N SER A 157 -10.51 -19.26 19.40
CA SER A 157 -10.61 -17.88 18.95
C SER A 157 -11.70 -17.10 19.68
N ASP A 158 -12.92 -17.68 19.74
CA ASP A 158 -14.07 -17.06 20.40
C ASP A 158 -13.79 -16.82 21.90
N ALA A 159 -13.18 -17.81 22.57
CA ALA A 159 -12.76 -17.64 23.97
C ALA A 159 -11.69 -16.55 24.13
N SER A 160 -10.71 -16.49 23.21
CA SER A 160 -9.62 -15.50 23.25
C SER A 160 -10.12 -14.07 23.09
N GLN A 161 -11.15 -13.82 22.28
CA GLN A 161 -11.73 -12.48 22.09
C GLN A 161 -12.33 -11.90 23.38
N HIS A 162 -12.66 -12.74 24.37
CA HIS A 162 -13.21 -12.32 25.66
C HIS A 162 -12.15 -12.19 26.76
N LEU A 163 -10.90 -12.52 26.46
CA LEU A 163 -9.80 -12.45 27.41
C LEU A 163 -8.98 -11.15 27.21
N PRO A 164 -8.33 -10.66 28.29
CA PRO A 164 -7.31 -9.61 28.13
C PRO A 164 -6.22 -10.04 27.17
N TYR A 165 -5.62 -9.06 26.48
CA TYR A 165 -4.51 -9.34 25.54
C TYR A 165 -3.38 -10.12 26.21
N PHE A 166 -2.91 -11.20 25.57
CA PHE A 166 -1.79 -12.03 26.01
C PHE A 166 -0.90 -12.40 24.80
N LYS A 167 0.34 -12.81 25.08
CA LYS A 167 1.25 -13.23 24.02
C LYS A 167 0.69 -14.46 23.28
N GLY A 168 0.36 -14.30 22.01
CA GLY A 168 -0.26 -15.33 21.16
C GLY A 168 -1.75 -15.12 20.89
N HIS A 169 -2.37 -14.11 21.49
CA HIS A 169 -3.77 -13.73 21.27
C HIS A 169 -4.10 -13.60 19.78
N ASP A 170 -3.38 -12.73 19.05
CA ASP A 170 -3.61 -12.52 17.63
C ASP A 170 -3.33 -13.76 16.78
N PHE A 171 -2.37 -14.58 17.21
CA PHE A 171 -2.07 -15.84 16.52
C PHE A 171 -3.28 -16.80 16.58
N ILE A 172 -3.94 -16.91 17.73
CA ILE A 172 -5.12 -17.76 17.91
C ILE A 172 -6.29 -17.24 17.08
N ILE A 173 -6.53 -15.92 17.09
CA ILE A 173 -7.61 -15.30 16.34
C ILE A 173 -7.37 -15.47 14.84
N LYS A 174 -6.20 -15.14 14.35
CA LYS A 174 -5.81 -15.32 12.94
C LYS A 174 -5.87 -16.79 12.50
N GLY A 175 -5.51 -17.69 13.40
CA GLY A 175 -5.55 -19.13 13.16
C GLY A 175 -6.94 -19.74 13.14
N SER A 176 -8.00 -19.01 13.49
CA SER A 176 -9.39 -19.50 13.38
C SER A 176 -9.75 -19.89 11.95
N GLY A 177 -9.17 -19.19 10.94
CA GLY A 177 -9.55 -19.34 9.53
C GLY A 177 -10.77 -18.48 9.15
N ARG A 178 -11.16 -17.55 10.03
CA ARG A 178 -12.26 -16.59 9.81
C ARG A 178 -11.67 -15.17 9.68
N PRO A 179 -11.25 -14.75 8.47
CA PRO A 179 -10.69 -13.41 8.26
C PRO A 179 -11.66 -12.29 8.64
N GLU A 180 -12.95 -12.53 8.54
CA GLU A 180 -14.03 -11.60 8.96
C GLU A 180 -13.94 -11.18 10.44
N ASP A 181 -13.27 -11.96 11.29
CA ASP A 181 -13.10 -11.64 12.70
C ASP A 181 -11.96 -10.66 13.00
N TRP A 182 -11.01 -10.49 12.06
CA TRP A 182 -9.78 -9.74 12.36
C TRP A 182 -9.19 -8.96 11.18
N PHE A 183 -9.44 -9.37 9.94
CA PHE A 183 -8.77 -8.78 8.79
C PHE A 183 -9.61 -7.65 8.19
N ILE A 184 -9.05 -6.45 8.21
CA ILE A 184 -9.62 -5.23 7.62
C ILE A 184 -8.66 -4.60 6.59
N GLY A 185 -7.72 -5.39 6.07
CA GLY A 185 -6.72 -4.95 5.10
C GLY A 185 -5.57 -4.14 5.72
N GLN A 186 -4.80 -3.49 4.86
CA GLN A 186 -3.63 -2.69 5.22
C GLN A 186 -3.99 -1.38 5.93
N ALA A 187 -5.22 -0.94 5.83
CA ALA A 187 -5.69 0.29 6.47
C ALA A 187 -5.68 0.24 8.00
N HIS A 188 -5.46 -0.94 8.59
CA HIS A 188 -5.37 -1.12 10.04
C HIS A 188 -4.11 -0.45 10.61
N VAL A 189 -4.26 0.76 11.09
CA VAL A 189 -3.19 1.55 11.74
C VAL A 189 -3.35 1.59 13.25
N PHE A 190 -4.57 1.77 13.72
CA PHE A 190 -4.93 1.78 15.13
C PHE A 190 -5.82 0.58 15.48
N GLU A 191 -5.57 -0.04 16.64
CA GLU A 191 -6.63 -0.82 17.26
C GLU A 191 -7.77 0.12 17.64
N GLU A 192 -9.00 -0.34 17.54
CA GLU A 192 -10.18 0.51 17.80
C GLU A 192 -10.14 1.18 19.19
N LYS A 193 -9.68 0.42 20.19
CA LYS A 193 -9.48 0.95 21.55
C LYS A 193 -8.47 2.08 21.58
N ASP A 194 -7.34 1.93 20.86
CA ASP A 194 -6.29 2.95 20.83
C ASP A 194 -6.78 4.21 20.09
N ALA A 195 -7.57 4.03 19.01
CA ALA A 195 -8.19 5.15 18.30
C ALA A 195 -9.16 5.92 19.22
N TYR A 196 -10.04 5.22 19.94
CA TYR A 196 -10.95 5.86 20.89
C TYR A 196 -10.21 6.54 22.04
N ASP A 197 -9.08 5.99 22.47
CA ASP A 197 -8.27 6.58 23.54
C ASP A 197 -7.71 7.95 23.17
N ILE A 198 -7.27 8.13 21.93
CA ILE A 198 -6.71 9.41 21.47
C ILE A 198 -7.78 10.41 20.99
N LEU A 199 -8.97 9.96 20.57
CA LEU A 199 -10.05 10.84 20.12
C LEU A 199 -10.78 11.49 21.29
N ARG A 200 -11.20 12.75 21.13
CA ARG A 200 -12.14 13.37 22.05
C ARG A 200 -13.49 12.66 22.02
N PRO A 201 -14.22 12.56 23.16
CA PRO A 201 -15.45 11.76 23.25
C PRO A 201 -16.50 12.07 22.18
N LYS A 202 -16.64 13.33 21.77
CA LYS A 202 -17.61 13.75 20.75
C LYS A 202 -17.33 13.20 19.35
N TYR A 203 -16.11 12.73 19.11
CA TYR A 203 -15.68 12.15 17.82
C TYR A 203 -15.56 10.62 17.85
N ARG A 204 -15.90 9.98 18.96
CA ARG A 204 -15.95 8.51 19.10
C ARG A 204 -17.27 7.97 18.55
N VAL A 205 -17.59 8.32 17.33
CA VAL A 205 -18.86 8.02 16.67
C VAL A 205 -18.62 7.34 15.32
N GLY A 206 -19.64 6.68 14.80
CA GLY A 206 -19.58 5.99 13.50
C GLY A 206 -19.41 4.47 13.64
N PRO A 207 -19.44 3.76 12.51
CA PRO A 207 -19.28 2.31 12.51
C PRO A 207 -17.85 1.92 12.83
N THR A 208 -17.69 0.77 13.46
CA THR A 208 -16.39 0.12 13.62
C THR A 208 -15.85 -0.37 12.30
N ALA A 209 -14.54 -0.58 12.19
CA ALA A 209 -13.93 -1.15 10.98
C ALA A 209 -14.55 -2.52 10.62
N ARG A 210 -14.92 -3.32 11.62
CA ARG A 210 -15.61 -4.60 11.43
C ARG A 210 -17.01 -4.41 10.84
N GLU A 211 -17.77 -3.45 11.31
CA GLU A 211 -19.11 -3.14 10.77
C GLU A 211 -19.04 -2.62 9.33
N VAL A 212 -18.00 -1.87 8.97
CA VAL A 212 -17.75 -1.46 7.58
C VAL A 212 -17.38 -2.66 6.70
N ALA A 213 -16.58 -3.60 7.19
CA ALA A 213 -16.15 -4.78 6.43
C ALA A 213 -17.24 -5.86 6.33
N ALA A 214 -18.16 -5.97 7.31
CA ALA A 214 -19.14 -7.03 7.39
C ALA A 214 -20.00 -7.21 6.12
N PRO A 215 -20.59 -6.15 5.51
CA PRO A 215 -21.38 -6.32 4.28
C PRO A 215 -20.57 -6.85 3.08
N ILE A 216 -19.26 -6.66 3.08
CA ILE A 216 -18.37 -7.17 2.03
C ILE A 216 -18.15 -8.67 2.26
N TYR A 217 -17.82 -9.08 3.49
CA TYR A 217 -17.67 -10.49 3.85
C TYR A 217 -18.95 -11.29 3.70
N ASP A 218 -20.11 -10.68 3.94
CA ASP A 218 -21.42 -11.35 3.77
C ASP A 218 -21.68 -11.85 2.36
N ARG A 219 -21.05 -11.21 1.35
CA ARG A 219 -21.19 -11.61 -0.07
C ARG A 219 -20.32 -12.82 -0.43
N VAL A 220 -19.35 -13.17 0.40
CA VAL A 220 -18.31 -14.17 0.08
C VAL A 220 -18.13 -15.21 1.19
N LYS A 221 -19.17 -15.50 1.94
CA LYS A 221 -19.15 -16.43 3.11
C LYS A 221 -18.58 -17.81 2.77
N ASP A 222 -18.88 -18.29 1.56
CA ASP A 222 -18.55 -19.64 1.11
C ASP A 222 -17.17 -19.73 0.43
N LEU A 223 -16.47 -18.59 0.28
CA LEU A 223 -15.15 -18.57 -0.34
C LEU A 223 -14.06 -18.98 0.63
N SER A 224 -12.87 -19.31 0.11
CA SER A 224 -11.69 -19.62 0.91
C SER A 224 -11.23 -18.41 1.73
N GLU A 225 -10.39 -18.66 2.73
CA GLU A 225 -9.81 -17.60 3.56
C GLU A 225 -9.01 -16.58 2.73
N LEU A 226 -8.24 -17.04 1.74
CA LEU A 226 -7.50 -16.16 0.83
C LEU A 226 -8.43 -15.34 -0.03
N GLU A 227 -9.42 -15.98 -0.65
CA GLU A 227 -10.38 -15.30 -1.52
C GLU A 227 -11.20 -14.25 -0.75
N LYS A 228 -11.58 -14.51 0.50
CA LYS A 228 -12.24 -13.53 1.38
C LYS A 228 -11.35 -12.31 1.63
N LYS A 229 -10.06 -12.51 1.94
CA LYS A 229 -9.10 -11.41 2.14
C LYS A 229 -8.91 -10.61 0.85
N GLN A 230 -8.71 -11.28 -0.29
CA GLN A 230 -8.56 -10.62 -1.58
C GLN A 230 -9.84 -9.85 -1.95
N TYR A 231 -11.02 -10.41 -1.68
CA TYR A 231 -12.29 -9.74 -1.97
C TYR A 231 -12.48 -8.48 -1.12
N LEU A 232 -12.09 -8.52 0.15
CA LEU A 232 -12.09 -7.32 0.99
C LEU A 232 -11.15 -6.25 0.43
N ASP A 233 -9.91 -6.60 0.12
CA ASP A 233 -8.92 -5.65 -0.39
C ASP A 233 -9.35 -5.08 -1.75
N LEU A 234 -9.96 -5.86 -2.63
CA LEU A 234 -10.51 -5.39 -3.91
C LEU A 234 -11.68 -4.41 -3.75
N ASN A 235 -12.39 -4.43 -2.63
CA ASN A 235 -13.56 -3.58 -2.40
C ASN A 235 -13.31 -2.40 -1.43
N LEU A 236 -12.25 -2.43 -0.63
CA LEU A 236 -11.89 -1.36 0.31
C LEU A 236 -10.50 -0.80 0.04
N TRP A 237 -9.47 -1.63 0.21
CA TRP A 237 -8.07 -1.19 0.13
C TRP A 237 -7.68 -0.69 -1.27
N LEU A 238 -8.01 -1.47 -2.30
CA LEU A 238 -7.64 -1.13 -3.67
C LEU A 238 -8.32 0.17 -4.14
N PRO A 239 -9.67 0.32 -4.07
CA PRO A 239 -10.31 1.55 -4.52
C PRO A 239 -10.08 2.73 -3.58
N GLY A 240 -10.14 2.54 -2.25
CA GLY A 240 -10.10 3.62 -1.26
C GLY A 240 -8.69 4.06 -0.86
N ASP A 241 -7.65 3.32 -1.21
CA ASP A 241 -6.27 3.69 -0.93
C ASP A 241 -5.40 3.66 -2.18
N ILE A 242 -5.18 2.49 -2.78
CA ILE A 242 -4.20 2.33 -3.85
C ILE A 242 -4.56 3.12 -5.10
N LEU A 243 -5.79 2.96 -5.61
CA LEU A 243 -6.24 3.64 -6.83
C LEU A 243 -6.56 5.10 -6.58
N LEU A 244 -7.16 5.44 -5.44
CA LEU A 244 -7.40 6.82 -5.05
C LEU A 244 -6.10 7.63 -5.04
N LYS A 245 -5.10 7.15 -4.33
CA LYS A 245 -3.76 7.75 -4.29
C LYS A 245 -3.14 7.84 -5.68
N ALA A 246 -3.22 6.76 -6.47
CA ALA A 246 -2.66 6.71 -7.82
C ALA A 246 -3.29 7.76 -8.73
N ASP A 247 -4.62 7.88 -8.71
CA ASP A 247 -5.36 8.87 -9.48
C ASP A 247 -5.03 10.29 -9.01
N LYS A 248 -5.15 10.57 -7.72
CA LYS A 248 -4.92 11.91 -7.16
C LYS A 248 -3.51 12.42 -7.43
N MET A 249 -2.48 11.59 -7.21
CA MET A 249 -1.09 12.00 -7.42
C MET A 249 -0.74 12.14 -8.91
N SER A 250 -1.30 11.30 -9.78
CA SER A 250 -1.07 11.44 -11.22
C SER A 250 -1.81 12.65 -11.80
N MET A 251 -3.07 12.87 -11.38
CA MET A 251 -3.86 14.00 -11.83
C MET A 251 -3.36 15.34 -11.29
N ALA A 252 -2.72 15.40 -10.12
CA ALA A 252 -2.02 16.59 -9.62
C ALA A 252 -0.98 17.12 -10.64
N HIS A 253 -0.45 16.24 -11.48
CA HIS A 253 0.51 16.56 -12.55
C HIS A 253 -0.07 16.43 -13.97
N SER A 254 -1.40 16.28 -14.14
CA SER A 254 -2.03 16.05 -15.45
C SER A 254 -1.43 14.88 -16.22
N LEU A 255 -1.12 13.78 -15.51
CA LEU A 255 -0.58 12.54 -16.04
C LEU A 255 -1.65 11.45 -15.99
N GLU A 256 -1.95 10.81 -17.11
CA GLU A 256 -2.88 9.68 -17.16
C GLU A 256 -2.15 8.40 -16.73
N LEU A 257 -2.60 7.78 -15.63
CA LEU A 257 -2.06 6.53 -15.13
C LEU A 257 -3.00 5.37 -15.47
N ARG A 258 -2.45 4.33 -16.11
CA ARG A 258 -3.18 3.12 -16.50
C ARG A 258 -2.66 1.91 -15.74
N VAL A 259 -3.58 1.00 -15.36
CA VAL A 259 -3.34 -0.15 -14.48
C VAL A 259 -3.73 -1.48 -15.15
N PRO A 260 -2.93 -2.04 -16.05
CA PRO A 260 -3.29 -3.20 -16.87
C PRO A 260 -3.65 -4.46 -16.08
N TYR A 261 -3.14 -4.63 -14.85
CA TYR A 261 -3.53 -5.78 -14.02
C TYR A 261 -5.01 -5.77 -13.64
N LEU A 262 -5.64 -4.59 -13.60
CA LEU A 262 -7.06 -4.46 -13.22
C LEU A 262 -8.02 -4.57 -14.41
N ASP A 263 -7.52 -4.96 -15.58
CA ASP A 263 -8.37 -5.35 -16.70
C ASP A 263 -9.28 -6.50 -16.29
N ARG A 264 -10.55 -6.42 -16.71
CA ARG A 264 -11.57 -7.40 -16.35
C ARG A 264 -11.20 -8.83 -16.76
N GLU A 265 -10.56 -9.02 -17.90
CA GLU A 265 -10.17 -10.35 -18.37
C GLU A 265 -8.97 -10.90 -17.58
N VAL A 266 -8.07 -10.03 -17.12
CA VAL A 266 -6.98 -10.40 -16.20
C VAL A 266 -7.55 -10.83 -14.86
N LEU A 267 -8.51 -10.08 -14.31
CA LEU A 267 -9.17 -10.42 -13.05
C LEU A 267 -9.92 -11.76 -13.14
N ARG A 268 -10.70 -11.97 -14.20
CA ARG A 268 -11.42 -13.24 -14.43
C ARG A 268 -10.46 -14.42 -14.46
N GLU A 269 -9.36 -14.30 -15.18
CA GLU A 269 -8.36 -15.37 -15.25
C GLU A 269 -7.72 -15.61 -13.87
N ALA A 270 -7.36 -14.56 -13.14
CA ALA A 270 -6.77 -14.67 -11.81
C ALA A 270 -7.68 -15.37 -10.79
N GLN A 271 -8.99 -15.21 -10.91
CA GLN A 271 -10.00 -15.88 -10.07
C GLN A 271 -10.10 -17.38 -10.34
N THR A 272 -9.66 -17.87 -11.51
CA THR A 272 -9.70 -19.31 -11.82
C THR A 272 -8.62 -20.13 -11.13
N TYR A 273 -7.61 -19.49 -10.53
CA TYR A 273 -6.49 -20.19 -9.88
C TYR A 273 -6.83 -20.54 -8.44
N PRO A 274 -6.66 -21.81 -8.04
CA PRO A 274 -6.81 -22.21 -6.64
C PRO A 274 -5.73 -21.54 -5.76
N ASP A 275 -6.02 -21.37 -4.49
CA ASP A 275 -5.12 -20.75 -3.50
C ASP A 275 -3.73 -21.37 -3.47
N SER A 276 -3.68 -22.73 -3.55
CA SER A 276 -2.42 -23.49 -3.59
C SER A 276 -1.54 -23.15 -4.79
N TYR A 277 -2.11 -22.56 -5.83
CA TYR A 277 -1.38 -22.12 -7.03
C TYR A 277 -0.91 -20.67 -6.90
N LYS A 278 -1.74 -19.80 -6.29
CA LYS A 278 -1.40 -18.39 -6.03
C LYS A 278 -0.24 -18.26 -5.05
N LEU A 279 -0.19 -19.14 -4.02
CA LEU A 279 0.79 -19.12 -2.92
C LEU A 279 1.82 -20.25 -3.00
N ARG A 280 2.07 -20.83 -4.17
CA ARG A 280 2.98 -21.96 -4.34
C ARG A 280 4.45 -21.54 -4.14
N GLY A 281 4.97 -21.78 -2.93
CA GLY A 281 6.37 -21.53 -2.59
C GLY A 281 6.70 -20.07 -2.29
N ASP A 282 5.97 -19.12 -2.88
CA ASP A 282 6.10 -17.68 -2.62
C ASP A 282 4.80 -16.96 -2.99
N THR A 283 4.65 -15.71 -2.59
CA THR A 283 3.57 -14.83 -3.04
C THR A 283 3.66 -14.57 -4.55
N LYS A 284 2.52 -14.32 -5.20
CA LYS A 284 2.43 -14.08 -6.65
C LYS A 284 2.99 -15.22 -7.52
N ALA A 285 2.93 -16.45 -7.08
CA ALA A 285 3.56 -17.57 -7.77
C ALA A 285 3.13 -17.68 -9.25
N VAL A 286 1.86 -17.41 -9.55
CA VAL A 286 1.31 -17.40 -10.91
C VAL A 286 1.98 -16.31 -11.76
N LEU A 287 2.04 -15.08 -11.24
CA LEU A 287 2.64 -13.94 -11.93
C LEU A 287 4.15 -14.16 -12.14
N ARG A 288 4.87 -14.63 -11.13
CA ARG A 288 6.30 -14.96 -11.22
C ARG A 288 6.56 -16.03 -12.29
N THR A 289 5.72 -17.04 -12.37
CA THR A 289 5.82 -18.09 -13.41
C THR A 289 5.64 -17.51 -14.82
N ALA A 290 4.76 -16.49 -14.99
CA ALA A 290 4.62 -15.78 -16.25
C ALA A 290 5.84 -14.91 -16.55
N ALA A 291 6.29 -14.16 -15.55
CA ALA A 291 7.39 -13.22 -15.63
C ALA A 291 8.72 -13.91 -15.97
N ASN A 292 9.01 -15.08 -15.41
CA ASN A 292 10.21 -15.88 -15.70
C ASN A 292 10.42 -16.24 -17.18
N LYS A 293 9.37 -16.13 -18.00
CA LYS A 293 9.47 -16.36 -19.45
C LYS A 293 9.78 -15.09 -20.25
N THR A 294 9.86 -13.96 -19.58
CA THR A 294 9.99 -12.65 -20.24
C THR A 294 11.09 -11.81 -19.59
N LEU A 295 11.23 -11.91 -18.27
CA LEU A 295 12.23 -11.20 -17.47
C LEU A 295 13.41 -12.11 -17.10
N PRO A 296 14.60 -11.55 -16.87
CA PRO A 296 15.66 -12.25 -16.18
C PRO A 296 15.22 -12.70 -14.79
N ASP A 297 15.74 -13.84 -14.32
CA ASP A 297 15.36 -14.49 -13.05
C ASP A 297 15.42 -13.54 -11.84
N ALA A 298 16.45 -12.70 -11.77
CA ALA A 298 16.65 -11.75 -10.69
C ALA A 298 15.49 -10.75 -10.49
N TRP A 299 14.73 -10.43 -11.54
CA TRP A 299 13.54 -9.56 -11.47
C TRP A 299 12.24 -10.36 -11.33
N ALA A 300 12.13 -11.49 -12.02
CA ALA A 300 10.94 -12.33 -11.96
C ALA A 300 10.71 -12.91 -10.55
N ASN A 301 11.79 -13.26 -9.85
CA ASN A 301 11.76 -13.90 -8.53
C ASN A 301 12.23 -12.99 -7.38
N ARG A 302 12.37 -11.70 -7.64
CA ARG A 302 12.79 -10.74 -6.63
C ARG A 302 11.81 -10.68 -5.46
N THR A 303 12.35 -10.69 -4.23
CA THR A 303 11.55 -10.48 -3.01
C THR A 303 10.91 -9.10 -3.06
N LYS A 304 9.61 -9.03 -2.71
CA LYS A 304 8.87 -7.78 -2.65
C LYS A 304 9.46 -6.86 -1.58
N LYS A 305 9.75 -5.60 -1.94
CA LYS A 305 10.15 -4.56 -0.99
C LYS A 305 9.01 -3.58 -0.67
N GLY A 306 8.01 -3.47 -1.56
CA GLY A 306 6.99 -2.42 -1.52
C GLY A 306 7.55 -1.07 -1.96
N PHE A 307 6.91 0.02 -1.55
CA PHE A 307 7.40 1.39 -1.78
C PHE A 307 7.64 2.05 -0.42
N PRO A 308 8.70 1.67 0.30
CA PRO A 308 8.91 2.06 1.68
C PRO A 308 9.31 3.54 1.78
N VAL A 309 8.66 4.26 2.70
CA VAL A 309 8.99 5.65 3.04
C VAL A 309 9.69 5.67 4.40
N PRO A 310 10.82 6.38 4.56
CA PRO A 310 11.63 6.34 5.76
C PRO A 310 11.08 7.21 6.92
N ILE A 311 9.78 7.15 7.20
CA ILE A 311 9.11 8.00 8.21
C ILE A 311 9.79 7.91 9.59
N ALA A 312 10.14 6.70 10.03
CA ALA A 312 10.80 6.54 11.32
C ALA A 312 12.11 7.32 11.39
N LYS A 313 12.93 7.26 10.32
CA LYS A 313 14.17 8.04 10.22
C LYS A 313 13.91 9.56 10.17
N TRP A 314 12.83 9.97 9.49
CA TRP A 314 12.44 11.39 9.47
C TRP A 314 12.02 11.89 10.84
N LEU A 315 11.30 11.09 11.61
CA LEU A 315 10.88 11.43 12.98
C LEU A 315 12.03 11.45 13.98
N GLU A 316 13.17 10.81 13.69
CA GLU A 316 14.42 10.91 14.48
C GLU A 316 15.10 12.27 14.28
N ASP A 317 14.78 13.00 13.20
CA ASP A 317 15.29 14.36 12.98
C ASP A 317 14.61 15.34 13.94
N PRO A 318 15.39 16.09 14.79
CA PRO A 318 14.81 16.97 15.78
C PRO A 318 13.93 18.09 15.21
N ALA A 319 14.27 18.62 14.03
CA ALA A 319 13.51 19.69 13.40
C ALA A 319 12.13 19.20 12.92
N PHE A 320 12.08 18.03 12.29
CA PHE A 320 10.81 17.46 11.87
C PHE A 320 9.97 16.97 13.06
N SER A 321 10.60 16.31 14.05
CA SER A 321 9.92 15.91 15.28
C SER A 321 9.32 17.13 16.01
N ALA A 322 10.01 18.26 16.06
CA ALA A 322 9.50 19.50 16.63
C ALA A 322 8.32 20.07 15.82
N LYS A 323 8.36 20.00 14.47
CA LYS A 323 7.25 20.39 13.59
C LYS A 323 6.00 19.55 13.85
N VAL A 324 6.15 18.23 13.94
CA VAL A 324 5.05 17.30 14.26
C VAL A 324 4.50 17.58 15.67
N ARG A 325 5.38 17.78 16.67
CA ARG A 325 4.96 18.15 18.03
C ARG A 325 4.16 19.46 18.04
N LYS A 326 4.61 20.46 17.29
CA LYS A 326 3.88 21.75 17.17
C LYS A 326 2.48 21.53 16.61
N SER A 327 2.35 20.72 15.57
CA SER A 327 1.04 20.35 14.99
C SER A 327 0.16 19.61 16.01
N PHE A 328 0.70 18.69 16.79
CA PHE A 328 -0.02 17.97 17.84
C PHE A 328 -0.46 18.85 19.02
N MET A 329 0.14 20.01 19.19
CA MET A 329 -0.19 21.01 20.22
C MET A 329 -1.03 22.18 19.66
N SER A 330 -1.54 22.09 18.44
CA SER A 330 -2.42 23.12 17.84
C SER A 330 -3.82 23.09 18.45
N ASP A 331 -4.58 24.18 18.27
CA ASP A 331 -5.98 24.26 18.69
C ASP A 331 -6.84 23.23 17.98
N VAL A 332 -6.58 22.98 16.70
CA VAL A 332 -7.24 21.91 15.93
C VAL A 332 -6.95 20.53 16.54
N ALA A 333 -5.71 20.24 16.90
CA ALA A 333 -5.40 18.99 17.57
C ALA A 333 -6.14 18.86 18.90
N ALA A 334 -6.25 19.94 19.69
CA ALA A 334 -6.99 19.96 20.94
C ALA A 334 -8.49 19.70 20.75
N GLU A 335 -9.04 20.12 19.62
CA GLU A 335 -10.45 19.88 19.30
C GLU A 335 -10.74 18.40 19.06
N TYR A 336 -9.92 17.72 18.28
CA TYR A 336 -10.17 16.34 17.84
C TYR A 336 -9.54 15.27 18.74
N PHE A 337 -8.40 15.59 19.36
CA PHE A 337 -7.55 14.60 20.04
C PHE A 337 -7.19 14.98 21.48
N ASP A 338 -6.80 13.97 22.23
CA ASP A 338 -6.05 14.12 23.47
C ASP A 338 -4.59 14.42 23.12
N GLN A 339 -4.18 15.68 23.27
CA GLN A 339 -2.85 16.16 22.86
C GLN A 339 -1.72 15.48 23.63
N ASP A 340 -1.91 15.18 24.94
CA ASP A 340 -0.88 14.52 25.74
C ASP A 340 -0.60 13.12 25.20
N LYS A 341 -1.62 12.39 24.77
CA LYS A 341 -1.50 11.07 24.15
C LYS A 341 -0.86 11.13 22.77
N LEU A 342 -1.22 12.13 21.94
CA LEU A 342 -0.53 12.35 20.66
C LEU A 342 0.95 12.60 20.85
N VAL A 343 1.30 13.50 21.79
CA VAL A 343 2.70 13.84 22.05
C VAL A 343 3.46 12.66 22.65
N ALA A 344 2.81 11.85 23.49
CA ALA A 344 3.43 10.64 24.06
C ALA A 344 3.91 9.64 23.01
N MET A 345 3.21 9.52 21.85
CA MET A 345 3.65 8.66 20.75
C MET A 345 5.02 9.04 20.19
N LEU A 346 5.42 10.35 20.28
CA LEU A 346 6.71 10.81 19.80
C LEU A 346 7.90 10.30 20.64
N ALA A 347 7.64 9.68 21.79
CA ALA A 347 8.70 9.05 22.60
C ALA A 347 9.19 7.72 22.00
N ASP A 348 8.38 7.05 21.15
CA ASP A 348 8.77 5.82 20.45
C ASP A 348 8.41 5.88 18.96
N PRO A 349 9.07 6.74 18.17
CA PRO A 349 8.76 6.93 16.76
C PRO A 349 9.01 5.69 15.92
N LYS A 350 9.80 4.75 16.39
CA LYS A 350 10.08 3.50 15.68
C LYS A 350 8.85 2.60 15.64
N HIS A 351 8.12 2.44 16.74
CA HIS A 351 6.93 1.59 16.82
C HIS A 351 5.66 2.36 16.46
N GLU A 352 5.55 3.63 16.85
CA GLU A 352 4.35 4.45 16.67
C GLU A 352 4.32 5.24 15.34
N ARG A 353 5.33 5.08 14.46
CA ARG A 353 5.49 5.87 13.23
C ARG A 353 4.23 5.97 12.35
N ARG A 354 3.45 4.88 12.23
CA ARG A 354 2.23 4.88 11.41
C ARG A 354 1.13 5.71 12.07
N LYS A 355 0.95 5.57 13.37
CA LYS A 355 -0.03 6.34 14.15
C LYS A 355 0.31 7.83 14.15
N ILE A 356 1.59 8.17 14.40
CA ILE A 356 2.09 9.54 14.33
C ILE A 356 1.83 10.14 12.94
N TRP A 357 2.19 9.41 11.89
CA TRP A 357 2.00 9.86 10.51
C TRP A 357 0.53 10.07 10.18
N THR A 358 -0.36 9.16 10.60
CA THR A 358 -1.81 9.27 10.37
C THR A 358 -2.39 10.52 11.05
N ALA A 359 -2.05 10.76 12.31
CA ALA A 359 -2.52 11.97 13.00
C ALA A 359 -1.95 13.25 12.38
N TYR A 360 -0.66 13.25 12.01
CA TYR A 360 -0.02 14.38 11.34
C TYR A 360 -0.62 14.65 9.95
N THR A 361 -0.92 13.60 9.19
CA THR A 361 -1.62 13.70 7.91
C THR A 361 -2.98 14.37 8.06
N PHE A 362 -3.79 13.92 9.02
CA PHE A 362 -5.10 14.52 9.30
C PHE A 362 -4.98 16.01 9.62
N LEU A 363 -4.07 16.39 10.50
CA LEU A 363 -3.88 17.80 10.89
C LEU A 363 -3.36 18.64 9.73
N THR A 364 -2.46 18.12 8.91
CA THR A 364 -1.98 18.82 7.71
C THR A 364 -3.10 19.02 6.69
N TRP A 365 -3.91 17.97 6.46
CA TRP A 365 -5.08 18.06 5.58
C TRP A 365 -6.10 19.10 6.10
N HIS A 366 -6.40 19.07 7.40
CA HIS A 366 -7.33 20.03 8.01
C HIS A 366 -6.86 21.48 7.82
N GLU A 367 -5.57 21.74 8.03
CA GLU A 367 -4.98 23.06 7.77
C GLU A 367 -5.22 23.52 6.31
N GLN A 368 -5.08 22.62 5.33
CA GLN A 368 -5.25 22.98 3.93
C GLN A 368 -6.71 23.33 3.57
N PHE A 369 -7.68 22.63 4.16
CA PHE A 369 -9.09 22.75 3.74
C PHE A 369 -9.93 23.67 4.62
N PHE A 370 -9.54 23.91 5.87
CA PHE A 370 -10.37 24.64 6.83
C PHE A 370 -9.69 25.89 7.43
N GLU A 371 -8.37 25.99 7.39
CA GLU A 371 -7.68 27.15 7.97
C GLU A 371 -7.19 28.13 6.90
N LYS A 372 -6.73 27.65 5.75
CA LYS A 372 -6.20 28.53 4.69
C LYS A 372 -7.29 29.25 3.86
N PHE A 373 -8.53 28.80 3.93
CA PHE A 373 -9.64 29.45 3.22
C PHE A 373 -10.35 30.52 4.04
N ASP A 374 -10.12 30.57 5.35
CA ASP A 374 -10.67 31.59 6.25
C ASP A 374 -9.72 32.80 6.45
N ALA A 375 -8.54 32.78 5.81
CA ALA A 375 -7.53 33.84 5.84
C ALA A 375 -7.48 34.62 4.49
#